data_8d34231097d098d4e43d35af6348facb
#
_entry.id   8d34231097d098d4e43d35af6348facb
#
_cell.length_a   1.000
_cell.length_b   1.000
_cell.length_c   1.000
_cell.angle_alpha   90.00
_cell.angle_beta   90.00
_cell.angle_gamma   90.00
#
_symmetry.space_group_name_H-M   'P 1'
#
loop_
_entity.id
_entity.type
_entity.pdbx_description
1 polymer ?
#
loop_
_entity_poly.entity_id
_entity_poly.type
_entity_poly.pdbx_seq_one_letter_code
_entity_poly.pdbx_strand_id
1 'polypeptide(L)'
;MALLCGVEEPMSLGPDDDREEKPALVPSLFPFISPTLYFSTANEKVELLPAEQRRLLKWKVSNVTPNVVKQTVARSHFKVTKKSHDWLGCWGHHMKSPCFKSLGEHQKLNHFPGTFQIGRKDRLWRNLSKMQVRFGKQEFSFFPRTFVLPQDIKLLRKAWEDSGSRQKWIIKPPASARGIGIQVIHKWSQMPRKRPLLVQKYLHKPYLISGNKFDLRIYVYVTTYDPLKIYIFSDGLVRFASCKYSSSMKTLGNKFMHLTNYSVNKKNSEYQTNSDDKACQGHKWALKALWQFLGSKGVNTTLIWEKIKDIVIKTIIASEPYVNSLLKMHLRTPSSCHELFGFDIMLDENLKPWILEVNISPSLHSNTALDVSIKGQMIRDLLNLAGFRVPQKEDVAGPCSSASSSTSSLSGGIRERTKSDLSADEKVKRAFYLTQRYADQDFLSTVLDVLTPEDVRVLAESEDELTRLGQFERVFPSPSSSRYLRFFECPRYLNVLLDQWERKYWNNRSKGISLLRTLCGKGVHLGTSDPAHMWSKCSYVSRVEPHRQELSSPSRSRVVVSHQHRSPHDDDDGGSDREGPSASSPPASPSPGSSVTSSACTSPQPGHTQSPPPPPQSASL
;
A
#
# COMPACT_ATOMS: atom_id res chain seq x y z
N MET A 1 -28.28 -19.15 -68.35
CA MET A 1 -28.94 -19.29 -67.07
C MET A 1 -28.43 -20.57 -66.41
N ALA A 2 -27.45 -20.48 -65.56
CA ALA A 2 -26.94 -21.58 -64.76
C ALA A 2 -26.69 -21.04 -63.39
N LEU A 3 -27.45 -21.49 -62.43
CA LEU A 3 -27.32 -21.22 -61.01
C LEU A 3 -26.13 -22.02 -60.45
N LEU A 4 -25.11 -21.34 -59.94
CA LEU A 4 -24.03 -21.92 -59.17
C LEU A 4 -24.49 -21.98 -57.71
N CYS A 5 -24.73 -23.18 -57.21
CA CYS A 5 -24.79 -23.51 -55.78
C CYS A 5 -23.37 -23.43 -55.23
N GLY A 6 -23.11 -22.48 -54.37
CA GLY A 6 -21.92 -22.45 -53.52
C GLY A 6 -22.11 -23.43 -52.37
N VAL A 7 -21.26 -24.45 -52.32
CA VAL A 7 -21.08 -25.34 -51.17
C VAL A 7 -20.19 -24.60 -50.20
N GLU A 8 -20.73 -24.21 -49.05
CA GLU A 8 -19.92 -23.75 -47.92
C GLU A 8 -19.14 -24.96 -47.36
N GLU A 9 -17.82 -24.92 -47.46
CA GLU A 9 -16.95 -25.84 -46.76
C GLU A 9 -17.05 -25.59 -45.24
N PRO A 10 -17.11 -26.63 -44.41
CA PRO A 10 -17.10 -26.44 -42.99
C PRO A 10 -15.72 -25.93 -42.57
N MET A 11 -15.69 -24.78 -41.89
CA MET A 11 -14.47 -24.24 -41.26
C MET A 11 -13.86 -25.30 -40.37
N SER A 12 -12.62 -25.66 -40.64
CA SER A 12 -11.81 -26.55 -39.83
C SER A 12 -11.73 -25.97 -38.41
N LEU A 13 -12.17 -26.75 -37.45
CA LEU A 13 -11.87 -26.54 -36.02
C LEU A 13 -10.34 -26.49 -35.89
N GLY A 14 -9.83 -25.36 -35.43
CA GLY A 14 -8.42 -25.20 -35.10
C GLY A 14 -8.02 -26.21 -34.03
N PRO A 15 -6.72 -26.46 -33.83
CA PRO A 15 -6.23 -27.44 -32.87
C PRO A 15 -6.81 -27.16 -31.51
N ASP A 16 -7.28 -28.20 -30.84
CA ASP A 16 -7.76 -28.18 -29.46
C ASP A 16 -6.74 -27.44 -28.59
N ASP A 17 -7.23 -26.43 -27.88
CA ASP A 17 -6.44 -25.61 -26.98
C ASP A 17 -6.22 -26.42 -25.68
N ASP A 18 -5.12 -27.17 -25.60
CA ASP A 18 -4.75 -28.05 -24.48
C ASP A 18 -4.54 -27.33 -23.15
N ARG A 19 -4.86 -26.05 -23.05
CA ARG A 19 -4.72 -25.28 -21.79
C ARG A 19 -5.76 -25.74 -20.78
N GLU A 20 -5.30 -25.90 -19.52
CA GLU A 20 -6.16 -26.27 -18.40
C GLU A 20 -7.27 -25.21 -18.19
N GLU A 21 -8.52 -25.65 -18.21
CA GLU A 21 -9.68 -24.80 -17.96
C GLU A 21 -9.91 -24.62 -16.46
N LYS A 22 -10.02 -23.35 -16.03
CA LYS A 22 -10.24 -22.97 -14.62
C LYS A 22 -11.58 -22.25 -14.47
N PRO A 23 -12.30 -22.47 -13.34
CA PRO A 23 -13.52 -21.72 -13.05
C PRO A 23 -13.29 -20.21 -13.07
N ALA A 24 -14.26 -19.46 -13.59
CA ALA A 24 -14.20 -17.99 -13.61
C ALA A 24 -14.31 -17.36 -12.22
N LEU A 25 -14.88 -18.08 -11.26
CA LEU A 25 -15.13 -17.61 -9.90
C LEU A 25 -14.50 -18.56 -8.89
N VAL A 26 -13.88 -17.97 -7.86
CA VAL A 26 -13.37 -18.68 -6.69
C VAL A 26 -14.35 -18.49 -5.55
N PRO A 27 -14.97 -19.57 -5.02
CA PRO A 27 -15.91 -19.47 -3.92
C PRO A 27 -15.22 -19.02 -2.63
N SER A 28 -15.97 -18.33 -1.76
CA SER A 28 -15.53 -18.04 -0.40
C SER A 28 -15.50 -19.30 0.46
N LEU A 29 -14.69 -19.30 1.51
CA LEU A 29 -14.73 -20.33 2.55
C LEU A 29 -16.03 -20.31 3.35
N PHE A 30 -16.79 -19.23 3.27
CA PHE A 30 -17.91 -18.91 4.14
C PHE A 30 -19.21 -18.76 3.37
N PRO A 31 -20.34 -19.27 3.93
CA PRO A 31 -21.65 -19.10 3.31
C PRO A 31 -22.06 -17.62 3.27
N PHE A 32 -22.85 -17.30 2.24
CA PHE A 32 -23.42 -15.95 2.01
C PHE A 32 -22.37 -14.86 1.74
N ILE A 33 -21.15 -15.23 1.40
CA ILE A 33 -20.12 -14.32 0.90
C ILE A 33 -19.90 -14.56 -0.59
N SER A 34 -20.00 -13.51 -1.39
CA SER A 34 -19.87 -13.59 -2.85
C SER A 34 -18.49 -14.08 -3.28
N PRO A 35 -18.42 -14.94 -4.33
CA PRO A 35 -17.15 -15.43 -4.85
C PRO A 35 -16.35 -14.29 -5.50
N THR A 36 -15.05 -14.52 -5.67
CA THR A 36 -14.13 -13.59 -6.33
C THR A 36 -13.79 -14.06 -7.73
N LEU A 37 -13.47 -13.12 -8.62
CA LEU A 37 -13.02 -13.38 -9.97
C LEU A 37 -11.63 -14.00 -9.99
N TYR A 38 -11.42 -14.99 -10.87
CA TYR A 38 -10.15 -15.66 -11.05
C TYR A 38 -9.34 -15.03 -12.18
N PHE A 39 -8.07 -14.74 -11.91
CA PHE A 39 -7.09 -14.25 -12.89
C PHE A 39 -6.07 -15.36 -13.17
N SER A 40 -5.94 -15.72 -14.46
CA SER A 40 -5.14 -16.87 -14.89
C SER A 40 -3.72 -16.50 -15.35
N THR A 41 -2.88 -17.52 -15.42
CA THR A 41 -1.59 -17.48 -16.14
C THR A 41 -1.80 -17.56 -17.66
N ALA A 42 -0.71 -17.51 -18.44
CA ALA A 42 -0.78 -17.69 -19.89
C ALA A 42 -1.13 -19.15 -20.30
N ASN A 43 -0.87 -20.11 -19.42
CA ASN A 43 -1.06 -21.54 -19.68
C ASN A 43 -2.42 -22.07 -19.21
N GLU A 44 -3.27 -21.20 -18.70
CA GLU A 44 -4.62 -21.53 -18.23
C GLU A 44 -5.66 -20.83 -19.07
N LYS A 45 -6.83 -21.45 -19.21
CA LYS A 45 -8.03 -20.86 -19.82
C LYS A 45 -9.07 -20.67 -18.72
N VAL A 46 -9.76 -19.55 -18.73
CA VAL A 46 -10.83 -19.26 -17.76
C VAL A 46 -12.18 -19.49 -18.42
N GLU A 47 -13.07 -20.20 -17.72
CA GLU A 47 -14.45 -20.38 -18.15
C GLU A 47 -15.17 -19.05 -18.42
N LEU A 48 -16.11 -19.06 -19.34
CA LEU A 48 -16.91 -17.91 -19.64
C LEU A 48 -18.05 -17.75 -18.62
N LEU A 49 -18.10 -16.61 -17.97
CA LEU A 49 -19.29 -16.22 -17.19
C LEU A 49 -20.50 -16.02 -18.09
N PRO A 50 -21.74 -16.09 -17.55
CA PRO A 50 -22.96 -15.72 -18.27
C PRO A 50 -22.85 -14.32 -18.89
N ALA A 51 -23.47 -14.12 -20.06
CA ALA A 51 -23.36 -12.89 -20.84
C ALA A 51 -23.69 -11.63 -20.04
N GLU A 52 -24.68 -11.70 -19.15
CA GLU A 52 -25.08 -10.60 -18.27
C GLU A 52 -23.96 -10.17 -17.33
N GLN A 53 -23.25 -11.12 -16.71
CA GLN A 53 -22.13 -10.85 -15.81
C GLN A 53 -20.90 -10.37 -16.59
N ARG A 54 -20.60 -10.96 -17.75
CA ARG A 54 -19.48 -10.52 -18.61
C ARG A 54 -19.59 -9.07 -19.06
N ARG A 55 -20.79 -8.54 -19.27
CA ARG A 55 -21.02 -7.12 -19.61
C ARG A 55 -20.53 -6.17 -18.52
N LEU A 56 -20.47 -6.62 -17.27
CA LEU A 56 -20.02 -5.84 -16.12
C LEU A 56 -18.50 -5.87 -15.96
N LEU A 57 -17.80 -6.83 -16.59
CA LEU A 57 -16.34 -6.95 -16.51
C LEU A 57 -15.64 -5.90 -17.37
N LYS A 58 -15.53 -4.68 -16.87
CA LYS A 58 -14.85 -3.58 -17.54
C LYS A 58 -13.62 -3.15 -16.78
N TRP A 59 -12.50 -3.03 -17.48
CA TRP A 59 -11.23 -2.56 -16.93
C TRP A 59 -10.84 -1.22 -17.52
N LYS A 60 -10.68 -0.21 -16.67
CA LYS A 60 -10.25 1.13 -17.11
C LYS A 60 -8.75 1.15 -17.36
N VAL A 61 -8.37 1.52 -18.58
CA VAL A 61 -6.97 1.65 -19.00
C VAL A 61 -6.61 3.09 -19.30
N SER A 62 -5.33 3.41 -19.09
CA SER A 62 -4.71 4.68 -19.44
C SER A 62 -3.38 4.46 -20.15
N ASN A 63 -2.67 5.53 -20.49
CA ASN A 63 -1.34 5.46 -21.08
C ASN A 63 -0.28 4.86 -20.15
N VAL A 64 -0.52 4.83 -18.84
CA VAL A 64 0.39 4.23 -17.86
C VAL A 64 0.04 2.79 -17.50
N THR A 65 -1.08 2.24 -18.00
CA THR A 65 -1.44 0.85 -17.72
C THR A 65 -0.47 -0.12 -18.40
N PRO A 66 0.28 -0.94 -17.63
CA PRO A 66 1.29 -1.85 -18.20
C PRO A 66 0.68 -2.96 -19.05
N ASN A 67 1.42 -3.44 -20.05
CA ASN A 67 0.95 -4.53 -20.91
C ASN A 67 0.69 -5.82 -20.13
N VAL A 68 1.51 -6.15 -19.14
CA VAL A 68 1.30 -7.33 -18.29
C VAL A 68 -0.05 -7.28 -17.58
N VAL A 69 -0.51 -6.11 -17.13
CA VAL A 69 -1.85 -5.95 -16.53
C VAL A 69 -2.93 -6.14 -17.58
N LYS A 70 -2.80 -5.48 -18.77
CA LYS A 70 -3.78 -5.62 -19.85
C LYS A 70 -3.95 -7.08 -20.29
N GLN A 71 -2.84 -7.80 -20.44
CA GLN A 71 -2.86 -9.22 -20.82
C GLN A 71 -3.52 -10.10 -19.75
N THR A 72 -3.22 -9.86 -18.47
CA THR A 72 -3.80 -10.65 -17.37
C THR A 72 -5.31 -10.44 -17.26
N VAL A 73 -5.79 -9.19 -17.34
CA VAL A 73 -7.24 -8.94 -17.26
C VAL A 73 -7.98 -9.42 -18.52
N ALA A 74 -7.34 -9.38 -19.70
CA ALA A 74 -7.93 -9.90 -20.93
C ALA A 74 -8.16 -11.41 -20.88
N ARG A 75 -7.24 -12.19 -20.29
CA ARG A 75 -7.41 -13.64 -20.08
C ARG A 75 -8.60 -13.98 -19.18
N SER A 76 -9.00 -13.07 -18.30
CA SER A 76 -10.19 -13.20 -17.45
C SER A 76 -11.41 -12.47 -18.02
N HIS A 77 -11.45 -12.33 -19.34
CA HIS A 77 -12.57 -11.80 -20.12
C HIS A 77 -12.99 -10.36 -19.84
N PHE A 78 -12.11 -9.55 -19.22
CA PHE A 78 -12.38 -8.14 -19.04
C PHE A 78 -12.32 -7.36 -20.36
N LYS A 79 -13.34 -6.58 -20.62
CA LYS A 79 -13.35 -5.59 -21.71
C LYS A 79 -12.62 -4.32 -21.27
N VAL A 80 -11.58 -3.94 -21.98
CA VAL A 80 -10.84 -2.69 -21.69
C VAL A 80 -11.64 -1.46 -22.13
N THR A 81 -11.64 -0.42 -21.32
CA THR A 81 -12.32 0.85 -21.60
C THR A 81 -11.44 2.05 -21.24
N LYS A 82 -11.58 3.15 -21.97
CA LYS A 82 -10.94 4.44 -21.67
C LYS A 82 -11.92 5.48 -21.13
N LYS A 83 -13.18 5.39 -21.56
CA LYS A 83 -14.21 6.44 -21.36
C LYS A 83 -15.31 6.04 -20.37
N SER A 84 -15.57 4.75 -20.21
CA SER A 84 -16.65 4.27 -19.34
C SER A 84 -16.41 4.65 -17.87
N HIS A 85 -17.49 4.95 -17.15
CA HIS A 85 -17.47 5.24 -15.72
C HIS A 85 -17.81 4.01 -14.86
N ASP A 86 -18.42 2.99 -15.46
CA ASP A 86 -18.87 1.75 -14.85
C ASP A 86 -17.80 0.62 -14.88
N TRP A 87 -16.54 0.99 -14.74
CA TRP A 87 -15.44 0.02 -14.69
C TRP A 87 -15.35 -0.66 -13.31
N LEU A 88 -14.88 -1.90 -13.28
CA LEU A 88 -14.68 -2.69 -12.05
C LEU A 88 -13.26 -2.50 -11.49
N GLY A 89 -12.26 -2.52 -12.36
CA GLY A 89 -10.87 -2.33 -11.99
C GLY A 89 -10.17 -1.25 -12.81
N CYS A 90 -9.22 -0.57 -12.19
CA CYS A 90 -8.39 0.43 -12.83
C CYS A 90 -6.94 0.30 -12.39
N TRP A 91 -6.02 0.26 -13.36
CA TRP A 91 -4.59 0.45 -13.11
C TRP A 91 -4.16 1.74 -13.80
N GLY A 92 -4.17 2.82 -13.03
CA GLY A 92 -4.04 4.16 -13.56
C GLY A 92 -3.05 5.05 -12.83
N HIS A 93 -3.13 6.34 -13.09
CA HIS A 93 -2.36 7.38 -12.38
C HIS A 93 -2.85 7.58 -10.95
N HIS A 94 -1.97 8.10 -10.09
CA HIS A 94 -2.36 8.65 -8.82
C HIS A 94 -3.37 9.80 -9.01
N MET A 95 -4.50 9.70 -8.33
CA MET A 95 -5.53 10.74 -8.35
C MET A 95 -5.27 11.77 -7.23
N LYS A 96 -5.79 12.99 -7.42
CA LYS A 96 -5.89 13.95 -6.33
C LYS A 96 -6.86 13.40 -5.27
N SER A 97 -6.53 13.58 -3.98
CA SER A 97 -7.30 12.96 -2.88
C SER A 97 -8.81 13.22 -2.95
N PRO A 98 -9.32 14.43 -3.29
CA PRO A 98 -10.76 14.64 -3.41
C PRO A 98 -11.45 13.80 -4.49
N CYS A 99 -10.71 13.39 -5.54
CA CYS A 99 -11.27 12.57 -6.63
C CYS A 99 -11.59 11.14 -6.21
N PHE A 100 -11.07 10.67 -5.08
CA PHE A 100 -11.39 9.33 -4.56
C PHE A 100 -12.85 9.20 -4.11
N LYS A 101 -13.53 10.33 -3.83
CA LYS A 101 -14.97 10.35 -3.50
C LYS A 101 -15.88 9.86 -4.64
N SER A 102 -15.38 9.91 -5.89
CA SER A 102 -16.13 9.45 -7.07
C SER A 102 -16.03 7.95 -7.33
N LEU A 103 -15.25 7.20 -6.53
CA LEU A 103 -15.17 5.74 -6.66
C LEU A 103 -16.45 5.10 -6.15
N GLY A 104 -17.04 4.22 -6.98
CA GLY A 104 -18.15 3.35 -6.61
C GLY A 104 -17.68 2.22 -5.66
N GLU A 105 -18.63 1.63 -4.95
CA GLU A 105 -18.35 0.59 -3.95
C GLU A 105 -17.71 -0.67 -4.56
N HIS A 106 -18.09 -1.02 -5.78
CA HIS A 106 -17.57 -2.17 -6.53
C HIS A 106 -16.25 -1.89 -7.27
N GLN A 107 -15.82 -0.61 -7.32
CA GLN A 107 -14.62 -0.22 -8.07
C GLN A 107 -13.36 -0.33 -7.23
N LYS A 108 -12.28 -0.85 -7.86
CA LYS A 108 -10.96 -0.91 -7.23
C LYS A 108 -9.90 -0.19 -8.07
N LEU A 109 -9.18 0.73 -7.42
CA LEU A 109 -8.07 1.50 -7.98
C LEU A 109 -6.75 1.08 -7.34
N ASN A 110 -5.68 1.00 -8.13
CA ASN A 110 -4.34 0.56 -7.71
C ASN A 110 -3.52 1.60 -6.95
N HIS A 111 -4.14 2.58 -6.31
CA HIS A 111 -3.48 3.60 -5.50
C HIS A 111 -4.33 4.00 -4.30
N PHE A 112 -3.66 4.24 -3.16
CA PHE A 112 -4.28 4.90 -2.02
C PHE A 112 -4.05 6.42 -2.06
N PRO A 113 -4.95 7.23 -1.48
CA PRO A 113 -4.67 8.64 -1.28
C PRO A 113 -3.50 8.82 -0.30
N GLY A 114 -2.60 9.76 -0.58
CA GLY A 114 -1.53 10.13 0.33
C GLY A 114 -0.26 9.29 0.30
N THR A 115 -0.13 8.29 -0.56
CA THR A 115 1.05 7.41 -0.63
C THR A 115 2.33 8.14 -1.08
N PHE A 116 2.24 9.39 -1.52
CA PHE A 116 3.42 10.26 -1.66
C PHE A 116 4.18 10.47 -0.34
N GLN A 117 3.57 10.19 0.81
CA GLN A 117 4.25 10.21 2.11
C GLN A 117 5.31 9.12 2.26
N ILE A 118 5.18 8.03 1.52
CA ILE A 118 6.17 6.96 1.45
C ILE A 118 7.00 7.04 0.15
N GLY A 119 6.42 7.53 -0.97
CA GLY A 119 7.07 7.54 -2.28
C GLY A 119 8.02 8.72 -2.51
N ARG A 120 7.79 9.88 -1.87
CA ARG A 120 8.71 11.02 -1.94
C ARG A 120 9.84 10.85 -0.93
N LYS A 121 11.08 10.94 -1.38
CA LYS A 121 12.28 10.72 -0.56
C LYS A 121 12.37 11.66 0.65
N ASP A 122 11.97 12.93 0.50
CA ASP A 122 11.93 13.90 1.59
C ASP A 122 10.90 13.57 2.65
N ARG A 123 9.70 13.12 2.24
CA ARG A 123 8.63 12.73 3.15
C ARG A 123 8.93 11.40 3.84
N LEU A 124 9.43 10.43 3.10
CA LEU A 124 9.88 9.15 3.64
C LEU A 124 10.89 9.36 4.79
N TRP A 125 11.91 10.19 4.57
CA TRP A 125 12.88 10.50 5.61
C TRP A 125 12.22 11.18 6.83
N ARG A 126 11.38 12.20 6.60
CA ARG A 126 10.69 12.88 7.70
C ARG A 126 9.85 11.93 8.55
N ASN A 127 9.13 11.00 7.93
CA ASN A 127 8.32 10.01 8.63
C ASN A 127 9.21 9.02 9.40
N LEU A 128 10.24 8.46 8.77
CA LEU A 128 11.18 7.54 9.44
C LEU A 128 11.99 8.23 10.54
N SER A 129 12.38 9.50 10.38
CA SER A 129 13.11 10.22 11.42
C SER A 129 12.24 10.51 12.65
N LYS A 130 10.94 10.82 12.48
CA LYS A 130 10.00 10.91 13.59
C LYS A 130 9.92 9.59 14.37
N MET A 131 9.82 8.47 13.65
CA MET A 131 9.81 7.15 14.27
C MET A 131 11.12 6.85 15.00
N GLN A 132 12.26 7.24 14.43
CA GLN A 132 13.57 7.07 15.06
C GLN A 132 13.71 7.89 16.35
N VAL A 133 13.16 9.11 16.39
CA VAL A 133 13.13 9.94 17.60
C VAL A 133 12.24 9.31 18.66
N ARG A 134 11.07 8.79 18.27
CA ARG A 134 10.09 8.25 19.22
C ARG A 134 10.46 6.87 19.77
N PHE A 135 11.00 5.99 18.92
CA PHE A 135 11.22 4.57 19.25
C PHE A 135 12.68 4.14 19.28
N GLY A 136 13.59 5.06 19.01
CA GLY A 136 15.02 4.84 19.07
C GLY A 136 15.67 4.33 17.77
N LYS A 137 17.00 4.49 17.74
CA LYS A 137 17.82 4.10 16.59
C LYS A 137 17.88 2.58 16.39
N GLN A 138 17.74 1.79 17.42
CA GLN A 138 17.75 0.32 17.30
C GLN A 138 16.61 -0.16 16.39
N GLU A 139 15.43 0.45 16.53
CA GLU A 139 14.25 0.07 15.75
C GLU A 139 14.23 0.67 14.34
N PHE A 140 14.75 1.88 14.15
CA PHE A 140 14.58 2.65 12.91
C PHE A 140 15.91 3.14 12.28
N SER A 141 17.00 2.36 12.37
CA SER A 141 18.29 2.71 11.75
C SER A 141 18.58 2.01 10.43
N PHE A 142 17.55 1.75 9.64
CA PHE A 142 17.64 1.08 8.35
C PHE A 142 17.52 2.04 7.14
N PHE A 143 17.48 3.33 7.39
CA PHE A 143 17.53 4.39 6.37
C PHE A 143 18.75 5.28 6.63
N PRO A 144 19.60 5.56 5.65
CA PRO A 144 20.82 6.34 5.87
C PRO A 144 20.49 7.78 6.32
N ARG A 145 21.31 8.32 7.23
CA ARG A 145 21.14 9.71 7.70
C ARG A 145 20.99 10.68 6.54
N THR A 146 19.91 11.43 6.54
CA THR A 146 19.49 12.27 5.44
C THR A 146 19.17 13.70 5.94
N PHE A 147 19.42 14.68 5.09
CA PHE A 147 19.11 16.09 5.33
C PHE A 147 18.31 16.62 4.17
N VAL A 148 17.25 17.36 4.45
CA VAL A 148 16.35 17.96 3.45
C VAL A 148 16.69 19.44 3.31
N LEU A 149 17.23 19.82 2.17
CA LEU A 149 17.61 21.22 1.91
C LEU A 149 16.46 22.00 1.27
N PRO A 150 16.32 23.28 1.62
CA PRO A 150 17.26 24.14 2.41
C PRO A 150 17.11 24.01 3.94
N GLN A 151 16.04 23.40 4.47
CA GLN A 151 15.67 23.43 5.89
C GLN A 151 16.79 22.94 6.82
N ASP A 152 17.44 21.84 6.45
CA ASP A 152 18.44 21.16 7.30
C ASP A 152 19.90 21.62 7.04
N ILE A 153 20.11 22.76 6.36
CA ILE A 153 21.46 23.20 5.94
C ILE A 153 22.44 23.35 7.12
N LYS A 154 21.98 23.88 8.23
CA LYS A 154 22.81 24.05 9.44
C LYS A 154 23.20 22.69 10.04
N LEU A 155 22.23 21.76 10.12
CA LEU A 155 22.45 20.40 10.62
C LEU A 155 23.39 19.60 9.69
N LEU A 156 23.23 19.76 8.37
CA LEU A 156 24.10 19.14 7.41
C LEU A 156 25.54 19.66 7.53
N ARG A 157 25.71 20.98 7.70
CA ARG A 157 27.04 21.59 7.85
C ARG A 157 27.77 21.01 9.05
N LYS A 158 27.11 20.98 10.21
CA LYS A 158 27.66 20.36 11.41
C LYS A 158 28.04 18.89 11.17
N ALA A 159 27.12 18.10 10.57
CA ALA A 159 27.38 16.68 10.27
C ALA A 159 28.52 16.49 9.26
N TRP A 160 28.69 17.44 8.36
CA TRP A 160 29.78 17.42 7.38
C TRP A 160 31.14 17.65 8.04
N GLU A 161 31.22 18.65 8.92
CA GLU A 161 32.41 19.00 9.70
C GLU A 161 32.80 17.85 10.64
N ASP A 162 31.82 17.28 11.37
CA ASP A 162 32.00 16.15 12.29
C ASP A 162 32.45 14.85 11.59
N SER A 163 32.14 14.68 10.31
CA SER A 163 32.39 13.41 9.59
C SER A 163 33.78 13.29 8.97
N GLY A 164 34.55 14.34 8.93
CA GLY A 164 35.89 14.39 8.33
C GLY A 164 35.91 14.26 6.80
N SER A 165 37.09 14.40 6.21
CA SER A 165 37.31 14.49 4.76
C SER A 165 37.01 13.20 3.97
N ARG A 166 36.92 12.06 4.64
CA ARG A 166 36.69 10.75 3.97
C ARG A 166 35.22 10.43 3.77
N GLN A 167 34.28 11.17 4.38
CA GLN A 167 32.86 10.94 4.26
C GLN A 167 32.37 11.30 2.85
N LYS A 168 31.57 10.41 2.26
CA LYS A 168 30.89 10.62 0.99
C LYS A 168 29.42 10.86 1.23
N TRP A 169 28.84 11.73 0.42
CA TRP A 169 27.43 12.07 0.46
C TRP A 169 26.82 11.83 -0.91
N ILE A 170 25.55 11.41 -0.93
CA ILE A 170 24.78 11.27 -2.16
C ILE A 170 23.68 12.32 -2.19
N ILE A 171 23.61 13.06 -3.29
CA ILE A 171 22.59 14.07 -3.53
C ILE A 171 21.47 13.44 -4.35
N LYS A 172 20.23 13.66 -3.94
CA LYS A 172 19.04 13.15 -4.62
C LYS A 172 18.00 14.26 -4.71
N PRO A 173 17.38 14.52 -5.89
CA PRO A 173 16.19 15.35 -5.97
C PRO A 173 15.02 14.68 -5.21
N PRO A 174 14.14 15.44 -4.52
CA PRO A 174 13.06 14.87 -3.69
C PRO A 174 12.06 14.03 -4.45
N ALA A 175 11.74 14.40 -5.68
CA ALA A 175 10.68 13.81 -6.49
C ALA A 175 11.17 13.31 -7.86
N SER A 176 12.44 12.87 -7.97
CA SER A 176 12.97 12.30 -9.22
C SER A 176 13.01 10.77 -9.18
N ALA A 177 12.95 10.16 -10.36
CA ALA A 177 13.08 8.73 -10.59
C ALA A 177 14.23 8.43 -11.58
N ARG A 178 14.51 7.15 -11.79
CA ARG A 178 15.42 6.65 -12.82
C ARG A 178 16.88 7.12 -12.69
N GLY A 179 17.32 7.51 -11.49
CA GLY A 179 18.69 8.00 -11.27
C GLY A 179 18.94 9.44 -11.77
N ILE A 180 17.91 10.15 -12.22
CA ILE A 180 18.05 11.52 -12.72
C ILE A 180 18.43 12.47 -11.58
N GLY A 181 19.51 13.25 -11.79
CA GLY A 181 19.98 14.25 -10.83
C GLY A 181 20.65 13.67 -9.59
N ILE A 182 20.89 12.36 -9.54
CA ILE A 182 21.65 11.72 -8.45
C ILE A 182 23.14 11.89 -8.68
N GLN A 183 23.87 12.27 -7.63
CA GLN A 183 25.29 12.54 -7.66
C GLN A 183 25.95 12.14 -6.33
N VAL A 184 27.12 11.51 -6.36
CA VAL A 184 27.95 11.24 -5.18
C VAL A 184 29.02 12.32 -5.08
N ILE A 185 29.14 12.96 -3.93
CA ILE A 185 30.05 14.07 -3.67
C ILE A 185 30.86 13.84 -2.40
N HIS A 186 31.98 14.50 -2.28
CA HIS A 186 32.86 14.48 -1.09
C HIS A 186 33.37 15.86 -0.68
N LYS A 187 33.15 16.90 -1.51
CA LYS A 187 33.53 18.30 -1.21
C LYS A 187 32.27 19.15 -1.07
N TRP A 188 32.25 20.04 -0.09
CA TRP A 188 31.13 20.97 0.12
C TRP A 188 30.86 21.86 -1.11
N SER A 189 31.93 22.25 -1.84
CA SER A 189 31.82 23.05 -3.07
C SER A 189 31.06 22.36 -4.21
N GLN A 190 30.91 21.03 -4.17
CA GLN A 190 30.17 20.24 -5.18
C GLN A 190 28.64 20.29 -4.93
N MET A 191 28.20 20.91 -3.81
CA MET A 191 26.79 20.95 -3.47
C MET A 191 26.04 22.00 -4.28
N PRO A 192 24.94 21.65 -4.97
CA PRO A 192 24.11 22.63 -5.67
C PRO A 192 23.42 23.58 -4.68
N ARG A 193 23.54 24.89 -4.87
CA ARG A 193 23.11 25.90 -3.88
C ARG A 193 21.65 26.36 -4.00
N LYS A 194 20.96 26.10 -5.12
CA LYS A 194 19.67 26.74 -5.44
C LYS A 194 18.49 25.80 -5.65
N ARG A 195 18.56 24.53 -5.24
CA ARG A 195 17.48 23.55 -5.49
C ARG A 195 17.10 22.82 -4.21
N PRO A 196 15.80 22.49 -4.02
CA PRO A 196 15.40 21.50 -3.01
C PRO A 196 16.11 20.17 -3.27
N LEU A 197 16.83 19.66 -2.28
CA LEU A 197 17.65 18.46 -2.40
C LEU A 197 17.57 17.62 -1.13
N LEU A 198 17.76 16.31 -1.28
CA LEU A 198 18.19 15.47 -0.18
C LEU A 198 19.69 15.25 -0.28
N VAL A 199 20.36 15.41 0.85
CA VAL A 199 21.75 15.03 1.03
C VAL A 199 21.78 13.88 2.02
N GLN A 200 22.23 12.72 1.58
CA GLN A 200 22.18 11.50 2.36
C GLN A 200 23.59 10.92 2.52
N LYS A 201 23.87 10.37 3.71
CA LYS A 201 25.12 9.64 3.94
C LYS A 201 25.24 8.51 2.93
N TYR A 202 26.32 8.51 2.13
CA TYR A 202 26.55 7.48 1.13
C TYR A 202 27.02 6.19 1.78
N LEU A 203 26.34 5.09 1.47
CA LEU A 203 26.73 3.75 1.91
C LEU A 203 27.88 3.25 1.03
N HIS A 204 29.10 3.50 1.49
CA HIS A 204 30.32 3.31 0.69
C HIS A 204 30.94 1.91 0.79
N LYS A 205 30.36 1.05 1.61
CA LYS A 205 30.75 -0.35 1.78
C LYS A 205 29.55 -1.28 1.50
N PRO A 206 29.09 -1.35 0.24
CA PRO A 206 28.06 -2.30 -0.14
C PRO A 206 28.61 -3.73 -0.14
N TYR A 207 27.73 -4.71 0.10
CA TYR A 207 28.05 -6.09 -0.23
C TYR A 207 28.20 -6.21 -1.75
N LEU A 208 29.27 -6.86 -2.20
CA LEU A 208 29.62 -6.99 -3.61
C LEU A 208 29.53 -8.44 -4.06
N ILE A 209 29.02 -8.64 -5.28
CA ILE A 209 29.07 -9.93 -5.97
C ILE A 209 29.93 -9.75 -7.21
N SER A 210 30.99 -10.55 -7.33
CA SER A 210 31.98 -10.44 -8.42
C SER A 210 32.55 -9.02 -8.59
N GLY A 211 32.63 -8.26 -7.46
CA GLY A 211 33.11 -6.89 -7.45
C GLY A 211 32.09 -5.83 -7.87
N ASN A 212 30.86 -6.21 -8.21
CA ASN A 212 29.81 -5.30 -8.61
C ASN A 212 28.85 -4.98 -7.44
N LYS A 213 28.47 -3.71 -7.35
CA LYS A 213 27.41 -3.25 -6.46
C LYS A 213 26.04 -3.66 -7.02
N PHE A 214 25.10 -4.01 -6.14
CA PHE A 214 23.73 -4.32 -6.53
C PHE A 214 22.72 -3.78 -5.52
N ASP A 215 21.47 -3.77 -5.91
CA ASP A 215 20.32 -3.56 -5.04
C ASP A 215 19.21 -4.58 -5.34
N LEU A 216 18.27 -4.66 -4.40
CA LEU A 216 17.10 -5.53 -4.46
C LEU A 216 15.86 -4.69 -4.76
N ARG A 217 15.07 -5.06 -5.75
CA ARG A 217 13.71 -4.61 -5.96
C ARG A 217 12.75 -5.61 -5.32
N ILE A 218 12.24 -5.26 -4.16
CA ILE A 218 11.25 -6.04 -3.42
C ILE A 218 9.86 -5.50 -3.72
N TYR A 219 8.94 -6.38 -4.11
CA TYR A 219 7.56 -6.02 -4.38
C TYR A 219 6.70 -6.26 -3.14
N VAL A 220 6.01 -5.21 -2.72
CA VAL A 220 5.17 -5.18 -1.52
C VAL A 220 3.78 -4.73 -1.91
N TYR A 221 2.78 -5.49 -1.52
CA TYR A 221 1.40 -5.21 -1.84
C TYR A 221 0.60 -4.94 -0.57
N VAL A 222 -0.21 -3.89 -0.59
CA VAL A 222 -1.12 -3.51 0.50
C VAL A 222 -2.54 -3.57 -0.03
N THR A 223 -3.38 -4.41 0.58
CA THR A 223 -4.79 -4.55 0.20
C THR A 223 -5.68 -3.54 0.92
N THR A 224 -5.30 -3.15 2.13
CA THR A 224 -6.04 -2.17 2.94
C THR A 224 -5.14 -1.57 4.01
N TYR A 225 -5.47 -0.35 4.49
CA TYR A 225 -4.78 0.32 5.59
C TYR A 225 -5.55 0.27 6.92
N ASP A 226 -6.85 -0.04 6.91
CA ASP A 226 -7.64 -0.21 8.15
C ASP A 226 -8.69 -1.32 7.94
N PRO A 227 -8.40 -2.56 8.36
CA PRO A 227 -7.16 -3.03 8.99
C PRO A 227 -5.97 -2.99 8.04
N LEU A 228 -4.77 -2.75 8.58
CA LEU A 228 -3.56 -2.80 7.75
C LEU A 228 -3.25 -4.26 7.37
N LYS A 229 -3.08 -4.51 6.07
CA LYS A 229 -2.68 -5.82 5.54
C LYS A 229 -1.56 -5.65 4.53
N ILE A 230 -0.41 -6.25 4.81
CA ILE A 230 0.82 -6.14 4.01
C ILE A 230 1.25 -7.53 3.53
N TYR A 231 1.52 -7.62 2.24
CA TYR A 231 1.98 -8.83 1.57
C TYR A 231 3.30 -8.56 0.86
N ILE A 232 4.23 -9.51 0.90
CA ILE A 232 5.49 -9.43 0.16
C ILE A 232 5.50 -10.56 -0.88
N PHE A 233 5.84 -10.22 -2.12
CA PHE A 233 6.03 -11.21 -3.18
C PHE A 233 7.31 -11.99 -2.93
N SER A 234 7.25 -13.32 -3.05
CA SER A 234 8.37 -14.22 -2.72
C SER A 234 9.58 -14.09 -3.64
N ASP A 235 9.42 -13.40 -4.77
CA ASP A 235 10.48 -13.12 -5.73
C ASP A 235 10.61 -11.62 -5.98
N GLY A 236 11.58 -11.22 -6.78
CA GLY A 236 11.87 -9.84 -7.10
C GLY A 236 13.04 -9.75 -8.07
N LEU A 237 13.64 -8.58 -8.14
CA LEU A 237 14.76 -8.35 -9.03
C LEU A 237 16.02 -7.94 -8.26
N VAL A 238 17.14 -8.46 -8.65
CA VAL A 238 18.48 -8.01 -8.26
C VAL A 238 19.07 -7.23 -9.41
N ARG A 239 19.45 -5.98 -9.18
CA ARG A 239 19.94 -5.08 -10.23
C ARG A 239 21.39 -4.70 -9.95
N PHE A 240 22.28 -5.02 -10.87
CA PHE A 240 23.70 -4.76 -10.73
C PHE A 240 24.10 -3.46 -11.43
N ALA A 241 25.06 -2.76 -10.83
CA ALA A 241 25.85 -1.76 -11.51
C ALA A 241 26.73 -2.44 -12.58
N SER A 242 26.87 -1.84 -13.75
CA SER A 242 27.56 -2.47 -14.88
C SER A 242 29.08 -2.31 -14.84
N CYS A 243 29.62 -1.47 -13.95
CA CYS A 243 31.04 -1.36 -13.66
C CYS A 243 31.37 -1.89 -12.27
N LYS A 244 32.54 -2.49 -12.11
CA LYS A 244 33.08 -2.94 -10.82
C LYS A 244 33.17 -1.77 -9.84
N TYR A 245 32.76 -1.99 -8.60
CA TYR A 245 32.72 -0.98 -7.56
C TYR A 245 34.11 -0.58 -7.07
N SER A 246 34.31 0.71 -6.90
CA SER A 246 35.46 1.28 -6.22
C SER A 246 35.05 2.36 -5.24
N SER A 247 35.62 2.35 -4.05
CA SER A 247 35.41 3.40 -3.06
C SER A 247 36.30 4.63 -3.25
N SER A 248 37.12 4.68 -4.31
CA SER A 248 38.03 5.78 -4.61
C SER A 248 37.29 7.09 -4.87
N MET A 249 37.85 8.19 -4.37
CA MET A 249 37.33 9.54 -4.64
C MET A 249 37.40 9.93 -6.12
N LYS A 250 38.29 9.33 -6.87
CA LYS A 250 38.47 9.59 -8.32
C LYS A 250 37.32 9.02 -9.15
N THR A 251 36.61 8.02 -8.66
CA THR A 251 35.57 7.30 -9.40
C THR A 251 34.12 7.73 -9.05
N LEU A 252 33.94 8.69 -8.16
CA LEU A 252 32.59 9.09 -7.67
C LEU A 252 31.65 9.61 -8.76
N GLY A 253 32.19 10.11 -9.88
CA GLY A 253 31.40 10.56 -11.04
C GLY A 253 30.84 9.42 -11.90
N ASN A 254 31.35 8.19 -11.75
CA ASN A 254 30.94 7.06 -12.58
C ASN A 254 29.57 6.52 -12.13
N LYS A 255 28.52 6.88 -12.86
CA LYS A 255 27.15 6.45 -12.56
C LYS A 255 26.94 4.95 -12.77
N PHE A 256 27.67 4.31 -13.69
CA PHE A 256 27.60 2.87 -13.97
C PHE A 256 28.19 2.01 -12.85
N MET A 257 28.93 2.63 -11.95
CA MET A 257 29.54 1.99 -10.78
C MET A 257 28.73 2.22 -9.50
N HIS A 258 28.17 3.42 -9.32
CA HIS A 258 27.55 3.83 -8.07
C HIS A 258 26.03 3.69 -8.06
N LEU A 259 25.36 3.69 -9.23
CA LEU A 259 23.92 3.52 -9.38
C LEU A 259 23.57 2.17 -9.98
N THR A 260 22.53 1.55 -9.45
CA THR A 260 22.03 0.23 -9.87
C THR A 260 20.78 0.32 -10.75
N ASN A 261 20.30 1.55 -11.02
CA ASN A 261 19.11 1.77 -11.84
C ASN A 261 19.28 1.18 -13.25
N TYR A 262 18.34 0.35 -13.68
CA TYR A 262 18.32 -0.21 -15.04
C TYR A 262 18.40 0.86 -16.13
N SER A 263 17.65 1.97 -15.96
CA SER A 263 17.64 3.11 -16.90
C SER A 263 19.00 3.80 -17.08
N VAL A 264 19.88 3.67 -16.10
CA VAL A 264 21.29 4.14 -16.18
C VAL A 264 22.14 3.07 -16.84
N ASN A 265 22.16 1.87 -16.28
CA ASN A 265 23.10 0.81 -16.64
C ASN A 265 22.89 0.23 -18.03
N LYS A 266 21.65 0.19 -18.54
CA LYS A 266 21.36 -0.24 -19.93
C LYS A 266 22.02 0.63 -21.02
N LYS A 267 22.56 1.79 -20.63
CA LYS A 267 23.32 2.69 -21.55
C LYS A 267 24.81 2.37 -21.63
N ASN A 268 25.29 1.51 -20.76
CA ASN A 268 26.66 1.03 -20.81
C ASN A 268 26.75 -0.11 -21.82
N SER A 269 27.74 -0.06 -22.72
CA SER A 269 28.01 -1.11 -23.73
C SER A 269 28.26 -2.48 -23.09
N GLU A 270 28.83 -2.51 -21.90
CA GLU A 270 29.10 -3.75 -21.16
C GLU A 270 27.90 -4.34 -20.43
N TYR A 271 26.70 -3.70 -20.52
CA TYR A 271 25.52 -4.22 -19.87
C TYR A 271 25.05 -5.52 -20.51
N GLN A 272 25.01 -6.59 -19.71
CA GLN A 272 24.55 -7.91 -20.14
C GLN A 272 23.14 -8.19 -19.60
N THR A 273 22.25 -8.61 -20.49
CA THR A 273 20.89 -9.05 -20.13
C THR A 273 20.92 -10.50 -19.65
N ASN A 274 19.97 -10.84 -18.78
CA ASN A 274 19.68 -12.20 -18.37
C ASN A 274 18.23 -12.52 -18.72
N SER A 275 17.99 -13.66 -19.35
CA SER A 275 16.66 -14.13 -19.73
C SER A 275 16.20 -15.34 -18.91
N ASP A 276 17.11 -15.92 -18.10
CA ASP A 276 16.84 -17.09 -17.26
C ASP A 276 16.65 -16.65 -15.80
N ASP A 277 15.52 -17.03 -15.20
CA ASP A 277 15.18 -16.70 -13.82
C ASP A 277 15.95 -17.53 -12.77
N LYS A 278 16.60 -18.61 -13.18
CA LYS A 278 17.45 -19.44 -12.32
C LYS A 278 18.93 -19.06 -12.43
N ALA A 279 19.32 -18.37 -13.48
CA ALA A 279 20.73 -18.08 -13.76
C ALA A 279 21.25 -16.85 -12.99
N CYS A 280 22.41 -17.03 -12.37
CA CYS A 280 23.19 -15.97 -11.71
C CYS A 280 24.19 -15.34 -12.69
N GLN A 281 23.69 -14.76 -13.78
CA GLN A 281 24.52 -14.15 -14.83
C GLN A 281 23.94 -12.82 -15.31
N GLY A 282 24.78 -12.00 -15.94
CA GLY A 282 24.39 -10.66 -16.40
C GLY A 282 24.13 -9.69 -15.23
N HIS A 283 23.48 -8.58 -15.55
CA HIS A 283 23.30 -7.46 -14.62
C HIS A 283 21.87 -7.37 -14.05
N LYS A 284 21.06 -8.42 -14.21
CA LYS A 284 19.74 -8.55 -13.59
C LYS A 284 19.47 -10.01 -13.27
N TRP A 285 19.18 -10.32 -12.01
CA TRP A 285 18.85 -11.68 -11.56
C TRP A 285 17.45 -11.70 -10.94
N ALA A 286 16.86 -12.89 -10.85
CA ALA A 286 15.76 -13.14 -9.95
C ALA A 286 16.25 -13.11 -8.50
N LEU A 287 15.41 -12.65 -7.59
CA LEU A 287 15.73 -12.61 -6.16
C LEU A 287 15.92 -14.04 -5.61
N LYS A 288 15.12 -14.99 -6.06
CA LYS A 288 15.26 -16.41 -5.69
C LYS A 288 16.64 -16.97 -6.07
N ALA A 289 17.15 -16.62 -7.25
CA ALA A 289 18.50 -17.01 -7.67
C ALA A 289 19.59 -16.41 -6.75
N LEU A 290 19.43 -15.15 -6.33
CA LEU A 290 20.33 -14.55 -5.34
C LEU A 290 20.33 -15.30 -4.01
N TRP A 291 19.16 -15.69 -3.51
CA TRP A 291 19.07 -16.42 -2.24
C TRP A 291 19.76 -17.77 -2.32
N GLN A 292 19.61 -18.50 -3.44
CA GLN A 292 20.34 -19.75 -3.68
C GLN A 292 21.85 -19.52 -3.75
N PHE A 293 22.29 -18.49 -4.48
CA PHE A 293 23.70 -18.12 -4.59
C PHE A 293 24.33 -17.76 -3.24
N LEU A 294 23.67 -16.96 -2.43
CA LEU A 294 24.15 -16.59 -1.09
C LEU A 294 24.13 -17.80 -0.13
N GLY A 295 23.08 -18.61 -0.19
CA GLY A 295 22.97 -19.85 0.59
C GLY A 295 24.09 -20.85 0.29
N SER A 296 24.47 -21.02 -0.99
CA SER A 296 25.60 -21.88 -1.38
C SER A 296 26.95 -21.38 -0.85
N LYS A 297 27.02 -20.11 -0.46
CA LYS A 297 28.20 -19.50 0.20
C LYS A 297 28.10 -19.49 1.74
N GLY A 298 27.13 -20.20 2.32
CA GLY A 298 26.95 -20.30 3.77
C GLY A 298 26.27 -19.08 4.41
N VAL A 299 25.70 -18.16 3.62
CA VAL A 299 24.97 -16.99 4.15
C VAL A 299 23.58 -17.40 4.59
N ASN A 300 23.19 -17.00 5.81
CA ASN A 300 21.82 -17.17 6.29
C ASN A 300 20.87 -16.16 5.63
N THR A 301 20.28 -16.55 4.50
CA THR A 301 19.38 -15.73 3.71
C THR A 301 18.03 -15.51 4.40
N THR A 302 17.57 -16.46 5.21
CA THR A 302 16.34 -16.34 6.00
C THR A 302 16.43 -15.16 6.96
N LEU A 303 17.55 -15.00 7.66
CA LEU A 303 17.76 -13.86 8.57
C LEU A 303 17.73 -12.51 7.83
N ILE A 304 18.30 -12.46 6.62
CA ILE A 304 18.25 -11.25 5.80
C ILE A 304 16.80 -10.95 5.40
N TRP A 305 16.06 -11.99 4.99
CA TRP A 305 14.67 -11.86 4.58
C TRP A 305 13.77 -11.37 5.71
N GLU A 306 13.93 -11.91 6.92
CA GLU A 306 13.19 -11.46 8.11
C GLU A 306 13.49 -9.98 8.45
N LYS A 307 14.75 -9.55 8.33
CA LYS A 307 15.10 -8.12 8.49
C LYS A 307 14.45 -7.25 7.42
N ILE A 308 14.34 -7.73 6.17
CA ILE A 308 13.65 -7.01 5.08
C ILE A 308 12.15 -6.89 5.41
N LYS A 309 11.49 -7.95 5.86
CA LYS A 309 10.08 -7.89 6.29
C LYS A 309 9.88 -6.86 7.41
N ASP A 310 10.74 -6.87 8.42
CA ASP A 310 10.69 -5.92 9.54
C ASP A 310 10.74 -4.46 9.07
N ILE A 311 11.72 -4.12 8.24
CA ILE A 311 11.86 -2.74 7.75
C ILE A 311 10.75 -2.32 6.80
N VAL A 312 10.16 -3.25 6.04
CA VAL A 312 9.00 -2.99 5.17
C VAL A 312 7.78 -2.63 6.02
N ILE A 313 7.46 -3.45 7.02
CA ILE A 313 6.32 -3.21 7.93
C ILE A 313 6.48 -1.85 8.63
N LYS A 314 7.63 -1.60 9.24
CA LYS A 314 7.93 -0.34 9.94
C LYS A 314 7.83 0.88 9.03
N THR A 315 8.26 0.77 7.78
CA THR A 315 8.20 1.87 6.80
C THR A 315 6.77 2.19 6.39
N ILE A 316 5.92 1.19 6.20
CA ILE A 316 4.51 1.39 5.88
C ILE A 316 3.80 2.01 7.09
N ILE A 317 4.00 1.50 8.30
CA ILE A 317 3.42 2.05 9.52
C ILE A 317 3.82 3.52 9.73
N ALA A 318 5.05 3.90 9.42
CA ALA A 318 5.50 5.30 9.53
C ALA A 318 4.70 6.27 8.65
N SER A 319 4.12 5.83 7.55
CA SER A 319 3.29 6.64 6.65
C SER A 319 1.78 6.46 6.86
N GLU A 320 1.38 5.44 7.61
CA GLU A 320 -0.01 5.01 7.81
C GLU A 320 -0.94 6.14 8.30
N PRO A 321 -0.58 6.99 9.27
CA PRO A 321 -1.48 8.01 9.79
C PRO A 321 -1.99 8.98 8.72
N TYR A 322 -1.11 9.35 7.78
CA TYR A 322 -1.45 10.26 6.68
C TYR A 322 -2.37 9.60 5.65
N VAL A 323 -2.12 8.35 5.32
CA VAL A 323 -2.94 7.58 4.37
C VAL A 323 -4.33 7.35 4.96
N ASN A 324 -4.41 6.89 6.21
CA ASN A 324 -5.69 6.64 6.88
C ASN A 324 -6.52 7.90 7.10
N SER A 325 -5.89 9.04 7.39
CA SER A 325 -6.59 10.31 7.48
C SER A 325 -7.29 10.66 6.16
N LEU A 326 -6.59 10.50 5.04
CA LEU A 326 -7.14 10.77 3.72
C LEU A 326 -8.16 9.73 3.26
N LEU A 327 -7.98 8.46 3.64
CA LEU A 327 -8.96 7.41 3.39
C LEU A 327 -10.30 7.72 4.07
N LYS A 328 -10.27 8.07 5.36
CA LYS A 328 -11.48 8.45 6.13
C LYS A 328 -12.17 9.68 5.54
N MET A 329 -11.40 10.63 5.02
CA MET A 329 -11.92 11.88 4.47
C MET A 329 -12.50 11.73 3.06
N HIS A 330 -11.96 10.84 2.24
CA HIS A 330 -12.24 10.81 0.80
C HIS A 330 -12.78 9.49 0.27
N LEU A 331 -12.69 8.38 0.99
CA LEU A 331 -13.20 7.10 0.53
C LEU A 331 -14.51 6.73 1.22
N ARG A 332 -15.50 6.28 0.44
CA ARG A 332 -16.74 5.70 0.95
C ARG A 332 -16.54 4.26 1.40
N THR A 333 -15.80 3.48 0.60
CA THR A 333 -15.55 2.06 0.84
C THR A 333 -14.06 1.77 0.92
N PRO A 334 -13.52 1.32 2.08
CA PRO A 334 -12.09 1.05 2.26
C PRO A 334 -11.50 0.04 1.26
N SER A 335 -12.31 -0.88 0.75
CA SER A 335 -11.90 -1.89 -0.23
C SER A 335 -11.75 -1.37 -1.67
N SER A 336 -12.05 -0.10 -1.94
CA SER A 336 -11.92 0.50 -3.27
C SER A 336 -10.48 0.86 -3.68
N CYS A 337 -9.52 0.65 -2.81
CA CYS A 337 -8.11 0.91 -3.09
C CYS A 337 -7.23 -0.27 -2.69
N HIS A 338 -6.17 -0.47 -3.48
CA HIS A 338 -5.06 -1.36 -3.20
C HIS A 338 -3.81 -0.78 -3.86
N GLU A 339 -2.60 -1.15 -3.43
CA GLU A 339 -1.40 -0.57 -4.05
C GLU A 339 -0.20 -1.51 -3.99
N LEU A 340 0.54 -1.55 -5.10
CA LEU A 340 1.82 -2.24 -5.23
C LEU A 340 2.95 -1.24 -5.06
N PHE A 341 3.85 -1.52 -4.12
CA PHE A 341 5.08 -0.77 -3.86
C PHE A 341 6.30 -1.52 -4.35
N GLY A 342 7.32 -0.79 -4.80
CA GLY A 342 8.63 -1.33 -5.09
C GLY A 342 9.66 -0.76 -4.13
N PHE A 343 10.11 -1.56 -3.17
CA PHE A 343 11.16 -1.20 -2.23
C PHE A 343 12.52 -1.46 -2.86
N ASP A 344 13.37 -0.44 -2.91
CA ASP A 344 14.76 -0.58 -3.32
C ASP A 344 15.63 -0.71 -2.07
N ILE A 345 16.25 -1.87 -1.91
CA ILE A 345 17.01 -2.24 -0.72
C ILE A 345 18.45 -2.60 -1.11
N MET A 346 19.40 -2.10 -0.36
CA MET A 346 20.82 -2.43 -0.51
C MET A 346 21.32 -3.19 0.71
N LEU A 347 22.15 -4.20 0.51
CA LEU A 347 22.90 -4.88 1.58
C LEU A 347 24.26 -4.21 1.73
N ASP A 348 24.66 -3.90 2.97
CA ASP A 348 26.04 -3.46 3.24
C ASP A 348 26.99 -4.65 3.42
N GLU A 349 28.27 -4.38 3.67
CA GLU A 349 29.31 -5.40 3.84
C GLU A 349 28.99 -6.44 4.92
N ASN A 350 28.14 -6.09 5.90
CA ASN A 350 27.67 -6.97 6.98
C ASN A 350 26.30 -7.60 6.68
N LEU A 351 25.83 -7.54 5.44
CA LEU A 351 24.54 -8.03 5.00
C LEU A 351 23.35 -7.37 5.72
N LYS A 352 23.55 -6.17 6.29
CA LYS A 352 22.46 -5.37 6.83
C LYS A 352 21.68 -4.73 5.70
N PRO A 353 20.35 -4.91 5.65
CA PRO A 353 19.51 -4.26 4.65
C PRO A 353 19.29 -2.77 4.98
N TRP A 354 19.34 -1.94 3.93
CA TRP A 354 19.10 -0.50 3.97
C TRP A 354 18.09 -0.12 2.90
N ILE A 355 17.04 0.63 3.25
CA ILE A 355 16.11 1.20 2.26
C ILE A 355 16.81 2.35 1.53
N LEU A 356 16.78 2.32 0.21
CA LEU A 356 17.25 3.40 -0.66
C LEU A 356 16.11 4.33 -1.05
N GLU A 357 14.97 3.77 -1.42
CA GLU A 357 13.72 4.46 -1.78
C GLU A 357 12.54 3.49 -1.82
N VAL A 358 11.33 4.03 -1.84
CA VAL A 358 10.09 3.29 -2.09
C VAL A 358 9.41 3.87 -3.32
N ASN A 359 9.11 3.02 -4.29
CA ASN A 359 8.42 3.39 -5.52
C ASN A 359 6.92 3.08 -5.39
N ILE A 360 6.07 4.10 -5.48
CA ILE A 360 4.60 3.97 -5.44
C ILE A 360 3.98 3.65 -6.81
N SER A 361 4.79 3.53 -7.84
CA SER A 361 4.43 3.07 -9.18
C SER A 361 5.63 2.34 -9.78
N PRO A 362 5.99 1.16 -9.23
CA PRO A 362 7.14 0.42 -9.73
C PRO A 362 6.96 0.04 -11.20
N SER A 363 8.03 0.12 -11.99
CA SER A 363 7.97 -0.24 -13.40
C SER A 363 7.64 -1.72 -13.57
N LEU A 364 6.56 -1.99 -14.29
CA LEU A 364 6.11 -3.32 -14.70
C LEU A 364 6.45 -3.63 -16.17
N HIS A 365 7.44 -2.93 -16.72
CA HIS A 365 7.98 -3.21 -18.05
C HIS A 365 8.53 -4.63 -18.10
N SER A 366 8.17 -5.40 -19.13
CA SER A 366 8.45 -6.83 -19.23
C SER A 366 9.05 -7.15 -20.60
N ASN A 367 10.31 -6.70 -20.82
CA ASN A 367 11.00 -6.84 -22.11
C ASN A 367 11.86 -8.10 -22.19
N THR A 368 12.19 -8.73 -21.08
CA THR A 368 12.97 -9.97 -21.03
C THR A 368 12.11 -11.11 -20.53
N ALA A 369 12.46 -12.35 -20.85
CA ALA A 369 11.77 -13.53 -20.33
C ALA A 369 11.76 -13.53 -18.80
N LEU A 370 12.86 -13.12 -18.15
CA LEU A 370 12.95 -12.93 -16.71
C LEU A 370 11.90 -11.93 -16.17
N ASP A 371 11.75 -10.76 -16.83
CA ASP A 371 10.75 -9.77 -16.42
C ASP A 371 9.31 -10.32 -16.61
N VAL A 372 9.06 -11.04 -17.71
CA VAL A 372 7.75 -11.64 -18.02
C VAL A 372 7.39 -12.69 -16.97
N SER A 373 8.31 -13.60 -16.64
CA SER A 373 8.12 -14.64 -15.63
C SER A 373 7.76 -14.03 -14.27
N ILE A 374 8.62 -13.17 -13.72
CA ILE A 374 8.46 -12.60 -12.37
C ILE A 374 7.23 -11.68 -12.30
N LYS A 375 7.10 -10.72 -13.22
CA LYS A 375 6.04 -9.71 -13.16
C LYS A 375 4.70 -10.26 -13.60
N GLY A 376 4.67 -11.22 -14.54
CA GLY A 376 3.46 -11.91 -14.96
C GLY A 376 2.83 -12.67 -13.82
N GLN A 377 3.63 -13.49 -13.12
CA GLN A 377 3.17 -14.24 -11.95
C GLN A 377 2.72 -13.29 -10.83
N MET A 378 3.51 -12.25 -10.55
CA MET A 378 3.19 -11.28 -9.51
C MET A 378 1.85 -10.56 -9.77
N ILE A 379 1.60 -10.07 -10.98
CA ILE A 379 0.36 -9.36 -11.30
C ILE A 379 -0.84 -10.30 -11.26
N ARG A 380 -0.70 -11.52 -11.75
CA ARG A 380 -1.75 -12.55 -11.64
C ARG A 380 -2.12 -12.78 -10.17
N ASP A 381 -1.14 -13.05 -9.32
CA ASP A 381 -1.36 -13.32 -7.90
C ASP A 381 -1.91 -12.08 -7.16
N LEU A 382 -1.41 -10.89 -7.49
CA LEU A 382 -1.91 -9.63 -6.96
C LEU A 382 -3.39 -9.41 -7.27
N LEU A 383 -3.82 -9.65 -8.52
CA LEU A 383 -5.20 -9.44 -8.91
C LEU A 383 -6.14 -10.47 -8.25
N ASN A 384 -5.70 -11.72 -8.07
CA ASN A 384 -6.42 -12.72 -7.30
C ASN A 384 -6.55 -12.31 -5.83
N LEU A 385 -5.47 -11.83 -5.24
CA LEU A 385 -5.43 -11.37 -3.84
C LEU A 385 -6.29 -10.12 -3.63
N ALA A 386 -6.40 -9.24 -4.63
CA ALA A 386 -7.25 -8.04 -4.60
C ALA A 386 -8.73 -8.34 -4.38
N GLY A 387 -9.19 -9.55 -4.72
CA GLY A 387 -10.54 -9.99 -4.45
C GLY A 387 -11.62 -9.22 -5.23
N PHE A 388 -11.50 -9.12 -6.55
CA PHE A 388 -12.54 -8.55 -7.40
C PHE A 388 -13.77 -9.45 -7.40
N ARG A 389 -14.96 -8.84 -7.29
CA ARG A 389 -16.26 -9.54 -7.33
C ARG A 389 -17.10 -9.00 -8.48
N VAL A 390 -18.01 -9.82 -9.00
CA VAL A 390 -18.99 -9.36 -9.98
C VAL A 390 -20.00 -8.48 -9.25
N PRO A 391 -20.20 -7.21 -9.65
CA PRO A 391 -21.17 -6.33 -9.00
C PRO A 391 -22.61 -6.81 -9.27
N GLN A 392 -23.53 -6.54 -8.37
CA GLN A 392 -24.95 -6.74 -8.63
C GLN A 392 -25.46 -5.70 -9.62
N LYS A 393 -26.55 -6.01 -10.35
CA LYS A 393 -27.12 -5.08 -11.35
C LYS A 393 -27.50 -3.73 -10.75
N GLU A 394 -27.98 -3.73 -9.50
CA GLU A 394 -28.43 -2.56 -8.77
C GLU A 394 -27.26 -1.64 -8.38
N ASP A 395 -26.05 -2.18 -8.20
CA ASP A 395 -24.86 -1.42 -7.85
C ASP A 395 -24.34 -0.58 -9.03
N VAL A 396 -24.68 -0.95 -10.26
CA VAL A 396 -24.22 -0.31 -11.50
C VAL A 396 -25.21 0.70 -12.04
N ALA A 397 -26.51 0.55 -11.72
CA ALA A 397 -27.53 1.54 -12.02
C ALA A 397 -27.33 2.75 -11.09
N GLY A 398 -26.72 3.83 -11.62
CA GLY A 398 -26.59 5.10 -10.90
C GLY A 398 -27.96 5.60 -10.41
N PRO A 399 -28.02 6.55 -9.46
CA PRO A 399 -29.27 7.06 -8.93
C PRO A 399 -30.06 7.73 -10.06
N CYS A 400 -30.91 6.97 -10.74
CA CYS A 400 -32.00 7.52 -11.54
C CYS A 400 -32.98 8.16 -10.57
N SER A 401 -33.10 9.48 -10.69
CA SER A 401 -34.20 10.26 -10.16
C SER A 401 -35.53 9.66 -10.62
N SER A 402 -36.20 8.93 -9.78
CA SER A 402 -37.63 8.70 -9.89
C SER A 402 -38.20 8.49 -8.50
N ALA A 403 -38.72 9.60 -7.98
CA ALA A 403 -39.81 9.53 -7.03
C ALA A 403 -40.97 8.81 -7.72
N SER A 404 -41.49 7.79 -7.13
CA SER A 404 -42.88 7.38 -6.95
C SER A 404 -43.08 5.88 -7.01
N SER A 405 -43.89 5.51 -6.08
CA SER A 405 -44.73 4.33 -5.90
C SER A 405 -44.17 3.17 -5.10
N SER A 406 -44.62 3.21 -3.87
CA SER A 406 -44.82 2.08 -2.95
C SER A 406 -45.63 0.98 -3.61
N THR A 407 -45.05 -0.19 -3.81
CA THR A 407 -45.78 -1.47 -3.79
C THR A 407 -44.86 -2.54 -3.22
N SER A 408 -45.29 -3.09 -2.12
CA SER A 408 -44.72 -4.22 -1.43
C SER A 408 -44.67 -5.47 -2.30
N SER A 409 -43.49 -6.01 -2.53
CA SER A 409 -43.35 -7.42 -2.85
C SER A 409 -42.21 -7.99 -2.01
N LEU A 410 -42.64 -8.86 -1.09
CA LEU A 410 -41.77 -9.75 -0.31
C LEU A 410 -41.07 -10.74 -1.24
N SER A 411 -39.87 -10.44 -1.61
CA SER A 411 -38.87 -11.45 -1.99
C SER A 411 -37.60 -11.10 -1.25
N GLY A 412 -37.27 -11.91 -0.23
CA GLY A 412 -36.17 -11.68 0.68
C GLY A 412 -34.80 -11.85 0.02
N GLY A 413 -34.35 -10.83 -0.67
CA GLY A 413 -32.94 -10.63 -0.97
C GLY A 413 -32.30 -9.92 0.24
N ILE A 414 -31.48 -10.63 0.99
CA ILE A 414 -30.72 -10.09 2.11
C ILE A 414 -29.74 -9.06 1.55
N ARG A 415 -30.06 -7.79 1.69
CA ARG A 415 -29.19 -6.67 1.30
C ARG A 415 -27.96 -6.67 2.19
N GLU A 416 -26.78 -6.90 1.63
CA GLU A 416 -25.52 -6.66 2.31
C GLU A 416 -25.47 -5.17 2.69
N ARG A 417 -25.51 -4.87 3.99
CA ARG A 417 -25.46 -3.50 4.52
C ARG A 417 -24.15 -2.86 4.08
N THR A 418 -24.24 -1.76 3.37
CA THR A 418 -23.08 -0.93 3.04
C THR A 418 -22.40 -0.41 4.29
N LYS A 419 -21.10 -0.43 4.28
CA LYS A 419 -20.14 -0.25 5.41
C LYS A 419 -20.21 1.09 6.16
N SER A 420 -21.12 2.01 5.83
CA SER A 420 -21.16 3.36 6.41
C SER A 420 -21.76 3.42 7.82
N ASP A 421 -22.53 2.41 8.24
CA ASP A 421 -23.27 2.47 9.47
C ASP A 421 -22.91 1.34 10.43
N LEU A 422 -21.79 1.52 11.15
CA LEU A 422 -21.53 0.72 12.34
C LEU A 422 -22.70 0.91 13.34
N SER A 423 -23.19 -0.18 13.89
CA SER A 423 -24.18 -0.14 14.97
C SER A 423 -23.62 0.63 16.18
N ALA A 424 -24.52 1.08 17.06
CA ALA A 424 -24.10 1.74 18.30
C ALA A 424 -23.20 0.82 19.14
N ASP A 425 -23.52 -0.46 19.20
CA ASP A 425 -22.77 -1.48 19.92
C ASP A 425 -21.36 -1.68 19.36
N GLU A 426 -21.20 -1.75 18.03
CA GLU A 426 -19.89 -1.82 17.36
C GLU A 426 -19.03 -0.59 17.64
N LYS A 427 -19.64 0.60 17.66
CA LYS A 427 -18.95 1.85 18.01
C LYS A 427 -18.45 1.84 19.46
N VAL A 428 -19.29 1.36 20.39
CA VAL A 428 -18.94 1.25 21.82
C VAL A 428 -17.82 0.24 22.03
N LYS A 429 -17.90 -0.94 21.41
CA LYS A 429 -16.81 -1.94 21.46
C LYS A 429 -15.48 -1.37 20.98
N ARG A 430 -15.47 -0.71 19.82
CA ARG A 430 -14.27 -0.09 19.27
C ARG A 430 -13.67 0.96 20.21
N ALA A 431 -14.50 1.85 20.74
CA ALA A 431 -14.08 2.88 21.69
C ALA A 431 -13.46 2.25 22.94
N PHE A 432 -14.07 1.19 23.48
CA PHE A 432 -13.59 0.49 24.67
C PHE A 432 -12.15 -0.03 24.48
N TYR A 433 -11.87 -0.77 23.41
CA TYR A 433 -10.52 -1.31 23.17
C TYR A 433 -9.51 -0.23 22.76
N LEU A 434 -9.92 0.89 22.17
CA LEU A 434 -9.03 1.97 21.76
C LEU A 434 -8.62 2.90 22.91
N THR A 435 -9.40 2.96 24.00
CA THR A 435 -9.06 3.76 25.19
C THR A 435 -7.95 3.12 26.02
N GLN A 436 -7.73 1.81 25.90
CA GLN A 436 -6.78 1.04 26.71
C GLN A 436 -5.40 1.00 26.06
N ARG A 437 -4.68 2.12 26.12
CA ARG A 437 -3.35 2.26 25.45
C ARG A 437 -2.27 1.30 25.93
N TYR A 438 -2.39 0.80 27.17
CA TYR A 438 -1.40 -0.05 27.83
C TYR A 438 -2.01 -1.39 28.27
N ALA A 439 -3.09 -1.81 27.61
CA ALA A 439 -3.71 -3.07 27.93
C ALA A 439 -2.73 -4.24 27.71
N ASP A 440 -2.71 -5.17 28.65
CA ASP A 440 -1.97 -6.41 28.51
C ASP A 440 -2.59 -7.33 27.44
N GLN A 441 -1.88 -8.40 27.13
CA GLN A 441 -2.33 -9.32 26.06
C GLN A 441 -3.57 -10.11 26.48
N ASP A 442 -3.76 -10.38 27.76
CA ASP A 442 -4.94 -11.10 28.27
C ASP A 442 -6.19 -10.24 28.08
N PHE A 443 -6.09 -8.96 28.43
CA PHE A 443 -7.17 -8.01 28.13
C PHE A 443 -7.46 -7.91 26.63
N LEU A 444 -6.43 -7.74 25.78
CA LEU A 444 -6.62 -7.60 24.33
C LEU A 444 -7.24 -8.86 23.72
N SER A 445 -6.94 -10.05 24.25
CA SER A 445 -7.50 -11.32 23.76
C SER A 445 -9.03 -11.38 23.86
N THR A 446 -9.61 -10.67 24.84
CA THR A 446 -11.06 -10.62 25.06
C THR A 446 -11.82 -9.94 23.91
N VAL A 447 -11.14 -9.28 22.98
CA VAL A 447 -11.75 -8.74 21.77
C VAL A 447 -12.45 -9.82 20.92
N LEU A 448 -12.03 -11.07 21.08
CA LEU A 448 -12.55 -12.24 20.38
C LEU A 448 -13.69 -12.95 21.12
N ASP A 449 -14.07 -12.54 22.33
CA ASP A 449 -15.08 -13.22 23.13
C ASP A 449 -16.49 -13.04 22.56
N VAL A 450 -16.79 -11.84 22.08
CA VAL A 450 -18.06 -11.52 21.40
C VAL A 450 -17.73 -10.85 20.07
N LEU A 451 -17.91 -11.57 18.97
CA LEU A 451 -17.68 -11.07 17.62
C LEU A 451 -18.94 -10.35 17.12
N THR A 452 -18.79 -9.07 16.80
CA THR A 452 -19.83 -8.27 16.17
C THR A 452 -19.95 -8.60 14.68
N PRO A 453 -21.04 -8.21 13.99
CA PRO A 453 -21.18 -8.41 12.55
C PRO A 453 -20.01 -7.91 11.72
N GLU A 454 -19.47 -6.74 12.05
CA GLU A 454 -18.27 -6.18 11.38
C GLU A 454 -17.02 -7.03 11.66
N ASP A 455 -16.85 -7.51 12.89
CA ASP A 455 -15.70 -8.37 13.22
C ASP A 455 -15.72 -9.65 12.39
N VAL A 456 -16.89 -10.28 12.25
CA VAL A 456 -17.06 -11.51 11.46
C VAL A 456 -16.76 -11.24 9.99
N ARG A 457 -17.23 -10.11 9.41
CA ARG A 457 -16.93 -9.72 8.03
C ARG A 457 -15.41 -9.58 7.80
N VAL A 458 -14.74 -8.82 8.66
CA VAL A 458 -13.31 -8.53 8.54
C VAL A 458 -12.47 -9.79 8.71
N LEU A 459 -12.82 -10.66 9.65
CA LEU A 459 -12.13 -11.93 9.88
C LEU A 459 -12.34 -12.90 8.71
N ALA A 460 -13.57 -13.03 8.22
CA ALA A 460 -13.87 -13.87 7.07
C ALA A 460 -13.13 -13.41 5.80
N GLU A 461 -13.13 -12.11 5.52
CA GLU A 461 -12.37 -11.54 4.40
C GLU A 461 -10.86 -11.81 4.55
N SER A 462 -10.33 -11.71 5.78
CA SER A 462 -8.93 -11.98 6.06
C SER A 462 -8.55 -13.45 5.85
N GLU A 463 -9.43 -14.39 6.18
CA GLU A 463 -9.22 -15.83 5.92
C GLU A 463 -9.35 -16.15 4.41
N ASP A 464 -10.33 -15.58 3.73
CA ASP A 464 -10.47 -15.75 2.28
C ASP A 464 -9.26 -15.24 1.50
N GLU A 465 -8.64 -14.12 1.92
CA GLU A 465 -7.41 -13.61 1.30
C GLU A 465 -6.27 -14.63 1.39
N LEU A 466 -6.17 -15.39 2.48
CA LEU A 466 -5.13 -16.42 2.63
C LEU A 466 -5.27 -17.58 1.64
N THR A 467 -6.47 -17.82 1.11
CA THR A 467 -6.67 -18.84 0.07
C THR A 467 -6.19 -18.40 -1.30
N ARG A 468 -5.94 -17.09 -1.50
CA ARG A 468 -5.61 -16.48 -2.78
C ARG A 468 -4.21 -15.85 -2.83
N LEU A 469 -3.31 -16.22 -1.92
CA LEU A 469 -1.97 -15.62 -1.79
C LEU A 469 -1.10 -15.80 -3.03
N GLY A 470 -1.26 -16.90 -3.77
CA GLY A 470 -0.30 -17.26 -4.80
C GLY A 470 1.12 -17.31 -4.23
N GLN A 471 2.04 -16.56 -4.81
CA GLN A 471 3.42 -16.43 -4.32
C GLN A 471 3.64 -15.21 -3.39
N PHE A 472 2.59 -14.58 -2.92
CA PHE A 472 2.68 -13.58 -1.85
C PHE A 472 2.68 -14.23 -0.48
N GLU A 473 3.40 -13.63 0.45
CA GLU A 473 3.39 -13.96 1.87
C GLU A 473 2.78 -12.79 2.65
N ARG A 474 1.77 -13.05 3.50
CA ARG A 474 1.24 -12.03 4.39
C ARG A 474 2.22 -11.81 5.56
N VAL A 475 2.78 -10.62 5.66
CA VAL A 475 3.73 -10.26 6.71
C VAL A 475 3.12 -9.43 7.83
N PHE A 476 1.97 -8.80 7.56
CA PHE A 476 1.16 -8.10 8.57
C PHE A 476 -0.33 -8.17 8.17
N PRO A 477 -1.26 -8.60 9.09
CA PRO A 477 -0.96 -9.20 10.39
C PRO A 477 -0.32 -10.60 10.26
N SER A 478 0.42 -10.99 11.31
CA SER A 478 1.07 -12.28 11.44
C SER A 478 1.15 -12.66 12.92
N PRO A 479 1.50 -13.88 13.30
CA PRO A 479 1.61 -14.27 14.71
C PRO A 479 2.59 -13.42 15.53
N SER A 480 3.54 -12.78 14.85
CA SER A 480 4.55 -11.90 15.48
C SER A 480 4.22 -10.41 15.35
N SER A 481 3.03 -10.04 14.85
CA SER A 481 2.71 -8.65 14.53
C SER A 481 2.41 -7.77 15.74
N SER A 482 2.12 -8.34 16.91
CA SER A 482 1.86 -7.60 18.16
C SER A 482 2.97 -6.60 18.49
N ARG A 483 4.25 -6.96 18.21
CA ARG A 483 5.40 -6.08 18.42
C ARG A 483 5.34 -4.78 17.63
N TYR A 484 4.59 -4.74 16.51
CA TYR A 484 4.46 -3.58 15.65
C TYR A 484 3.31 -2.66 16.05
N LEU A 485 2.33 -3.14 16.85
CA LEU A 485 1.17 -2.34 17.25
C LEU A 485 1.59 -1.06 18.00
N ARG A 486 2.67 -1.12 18.76
CA ARG A 486 3.25 0.05 19.48
C ARG A 486 3.75 1.16 18.57
N PHE A 487 4.04 0.86 17.30
CA PHE A 487 4.56 1.83 16.34
C PHE A 487 3.47 2.66 15.67
N PHE A 488 2.20 2.27 15.77
CA PHE A 488 1.11 3.09 15.28
C PHE A 488 0.98 4.39 16.09
N GLU A 489 0.73 5.50 15.41
CA GLU A 489 0.50 6.79 16.06
C GLU A 489 -0.77 6.74 16.91
N CYS A 490 -1.83 6.15 16.35
CA CYS A 490 -3.09 5.87 17.03
C CYS A 490 -3.41 4.38 16.92
N PRO A 491 -3.84 3.73 18.00
CA PRO A 491 -4.33 2.35 17.93
C PRO A 491 -5.46 2.21 16.91
N ARG A 492 -5.50 1.07 16.23
CA ARG A 492 -6.56 0.71 15.28
C ARG A 492 -7.26 -0.54 15.79
N TYR A 493 -8.56 -0.43 16.03
CA TYR A 493 -9.35 -1.54 16.55
C TYR A 493 -9.23 -2.80 15.68
N LEU A 494 -9.37 -2.66 14.36
CA LEU A 494 -9.29 -3.81 13.45
C LEU A 494 -7.89 -4.44 13.39
N ASN A 495 -6.83 -3.67 13.65
CA ASN A 495 -5.49 -4.24 13.77
C ASN A 495 -5.34 -5.07 15.06
N VAL A 496 -5.94 -4.62 16.16
CA VAL A 496 -6.00 -5.40 17.41
C VAL A 496 -6.79 -6.69 17.20
N LEU A 497 -7.97 -6.60 16.58
CA LEU A 497 -8.82 -7.76 16.27
C LEU A 497 -8.05 -8.82 15.47
N LEU A 498 -7.43 -8.42 14.36
CA LEU A 498 -6.67 -9.33 13.49
C LEU A 498 -5.41 -9.87 14.18
N ASP A 499 -4.70 -9.06 14.97
CA ASP A 499 -3.54 -9.52 15.72
C ASP A 499 -3.91 -10.63 16.72
N GLN A 500 -4.99 -10.43 17.49
CA GLN A 500 -5.48 -11.43 18.44
C GLN A 500 -6.00 -12.68 17.74
N TRP A 501 -6.64 -12.51 16.56
CA TRP A 501 -7.07 -13.64 15.74
C TRP A 501 -5.89 -14.49 15.26
N GLU A 502 -4.85 -13.87 14.71
CA GLU A 502 -3.64 -14.55 14.27
C GLU A 502 -2.95 -15.28 15.44
N ARG A 503 -2.85 -14.67 16.60
CA ARG A 503 -2.26 -15.31 17.78
C ARG A 503 -3.04 -16.54 18.24
N LYS A 504 -4.37 -16.44 18.27
CA LYS A 504 -5.24 -17.51 18.78
C LYS A 504 -5.33 -18.68 17.82
N TYR A 505 -5.39 -18.43 16.51
CA TYR A 505 -5.71 -19.45 15.52
C TYR A 505 -4.55 -19.81 14.58
N TRP A 506 -3.37 -19.24 14.75
CA TRP A 506 -2.22 -19.56 13.89
C TRP A 506 -1.91 -21.07 13.82
N ASN A 507 -1.81 -21.72 14.98
CA ASN A 507 -1.48 -23.15 15.06
C ASN A 507 -2.69 -24.06 14.76
N ASN A 508 -3.90 -23.53 14.76
CA ASN A 508 -5.12 -24.28 14.47
C ASN A 508 -6.12 -23.42 13.70
N ARG A 509 -5.73 -23.06 12.49
CA ARG A 509 -6.53 -22.19 11.63
C ARG A 509 -7.88 -22.79 11.26
N SER A 510 -7.95 -24.11 11.09
CA SER A 510 -9.20 -24.82 10.79
C SER A 510 -10.29 -24.57 11.86
N LYS A 511 -9.91 -24.47 13.14
CA LYS A 511 -10.84 -24.14 14.24
C LYS A 511 -11.41 -22.71 14.09
N GLY A 512 -10.56 -21.74 13.73
CA GLY A 512 -11.01 -20.37 13.46
C GLY A 512 -11.95 -20.30 12.26
N ILE A 513 -11.60 -20.96 11.16
CA ILE A 513 -12.44 -21.04 9.95
C ILE A 513 -13.79 -21.72 10.27
N SER A 514 -13.82 -22.78 11.05
CA SER A 514 -15.04 -23.47 11.46
C SER A 514 -15.95 -22.55 12.29
N LEU A 515 -15.38 -21.79 13.23
CA LEU A 515 -16.14 -20.79 14.00
C LEU A 515 -16.76 -19.74 13.07
N LEU A 516 -15.99 -19.15 12.18
CA LEU A 516 -16.50 -18.13 11.25
C LEU A 516 -17.54 -18.71 10.30
N ARG A 517 -17.36 -19.95 9.82
CA ARG A 517 -18.34 -20.62 8.97
C ARG A 517 -19.68 -20.79 9.67
N THR A 518 -19.66 -21.16 10.96
CA THR A 518 -20.87 -21.26 11.78
C THR A 518 -21.54 -19.92 11.95
N LEU A 519 -20.77 -18.86 12.24
CA LEU A 519 -21.30 -17.50 12.38
C LEU A 519 -21.88 -16.95 11.07
N CYS A 520 -21.19 -17.17 9.96
CA CYS A 520 -21.68 -16.77 8.65
C CYS A 520 -22.94 -17.57 8.26
N GLY A 521 -23.00 -18.86 8.58
CA GLY A 521 -24.19 -19.70 8.36
C GLY A 521 -25.43 -19.21 9.12
N LYS A 522 -25.22 -18.60 10.29
CA LYS A 522 -26.29 -17.92 11.06
C LYS A 522 -26.57 -16.49 10.58
N GLY A 523 -25.90 -16.00 9.55
CA GLY A 523 -26.09 -14.65 9.02
C GLY A 523 -25.53 -13.52 9.90
N VAL A 524 -24.66 -13.81 10.86
CA VAL A 524 -24.11 -12.80 11.78
C VAL A 524 -23.44 -11.66 11.02
N HIS A 525 -22.62 -11.97 10.01
CA HIS A 525 -21.93 -10.98 9.17
C HIS A 525 -22.87 -10.07 8.36
N LEU A 526 -24.14 -10.45 8.21
CA LEU A 526 -25.17 -9.67 7.52
C LEU A 526 -25.86 -8.65 8.43
N GLY A 527 -25.51 -8.60 9.72
CA GLY A 527 -26.05 -7.65 10.68
C GLY A 527 -27.24 -8.20 11.46
N THR A 528 -27.07 -9.41 12.01
CA THR A 528 -28.08 -9.99 12.91
C THR A 528 -28.36 -9.09 14.11
N SER A 529 -29.60 -9.09 14.59
CA SER A 529 -30.02 -8.48 15.84
C SER A 529 -29.92 -9.44 17.04
N ASP A 530 -29.37 -10.63 16.87
CA ASP A 530 -29.21 -11.62 17.93
C ASP A 530 -28.38 -11.04 19.09
N PRO A 531 -28.92 -10.97 20.33
CA PRO A 531 -28.23 -10.45 21.51
C PRO A 531 -26.88 -11.15 21.78
N ALA A 532 -26.71 -12.41 21.38
CA ALA A 532 -25.46 -13.15 21.55
C ALA A 532 -24.27 -12.54 20.79
N HIS A 533 -24.54 -11.73 19.77
CA HIS A 533 -23.54 -11.06 18.94
C HIS A 533 -23.53 -9.53 19.11
N MET A 534 -24.30 -9.05 20.08
CA MET A 534 -24.24 -7.65 20.52
C MET A 534 -23.24 -7.53 21.67
N TRP A 535 -22.26 -6.67 21.48
CA TRP A 535 -21.28 -6.38 22.51
C TRP A 535 -21.74 -5.17 23.33
N SER A 536 -21.90 -5.35 24.63
CA SER A 536 -22.16 -4.25 25.55
C SER A 536 -21.16 -4.28 26.70
N LYS A 537 -20.82 -3.13 27.24
CA LYS A 537 -19.90 -3.01 28.37
C LYS A 537 -20.40 -3.80 29.60
N CYS A 538 -21.71 -3.84 29.80
CA CYS A 538 -22.32 -4.60 30.90
C CYS A 538 -22.16 -6.11 30.70
N SER A 539 -22.36 -6.61 29.48
CA SER A 539 -22.19 -8.03 29.17
C SER A 539 -20.72 -8.47 29.29
N TYR A 540 -19.78 -7.58 29.03
CA TYR A 540 -18.37 -7.83 29.18
C TYR A 540 -17.96 -7.92 30.65
N VAL A 541 -18.37 -6.97 31.49
CA VAL A 541 -18.06 -6.92 32.92
C VAL A 541 -18.59 -8.17 33.64
N SER A 542 -19.79 -8.61 33.32
CA SER A 542 -20.38 -9.81 33.92
C SER A 542 -19.70 -11.13 33.52
N ARG A 543 -18.95 -11.15 32.40
CA ARG A 543 -18.22 -12.34 31.94
C ARG A 543 -16.79 -12.43 32.50
N VAL A 544 -16.20 -11.34 32.93
CA VAL A 544 -14.83 -11.29 33.47
C VAL A 544 -14.78 -11.47 34.99
N GLU A 545 -15.88 -11.17 35.69
CA GLU A 545 -15.95 -11.28 37.16
C GLU A 545 -15.84 -12.69 37.77
N PRO A 546 -16.17 -13.82 37.11
CA PRO A 546 -16.04 -15.13 37.74
C PRO A 546 -14.60 -15.58 38.06
N HIS A 547 -13.59 -14.93 37.48
CA HIS A 547 -12.17 -15.29 37.73
C HIS A 547 -11.44 -14.41 38.75
N ARG A 548 -12.11 -13.40 39.33
CA ARG A 548 -11.50 -12.46 40.29
C ARG A 548 -11.95 -12.62 41.74
N GLN A 549 -12.74 -13.66 42.04
CA GLN A 549 -13.24 -13.90 43.39
C GLN A 549 -12.43 -14.91 44.23
N GLU A 550 -11.11 -14.90 44.12
CA GLU A 550 -10.29 -15.42 45.22
C GLU A 550 -9.12 -14.46 45.45
N LEU A 551 -9.34 -13.49 46.30
CA LEU A 551 -8.43 -12.97 47.32
C LEU A 551 -8.82 -11.57 47.80
N SER A 552 -9.21 -11.54 49.06
CA SER A 552 -9.22 -10.42 50.04
C SER A 552 -10.33 -9.36 50.01
N SER A 553 -11.05 -9.36 51.12
CA SER A 553 -12.08 -8.42 51.61
C SER A 553 -11.54 -7.04 52.02
N PRO A 554 -12.38 -6.15 52.58
CA PRO A 554 -12.83 -4.97 51.86
C PRO A 554 -12.44 -3.65 52.55
N SER A 555 -12.40 -2.57 51.80
CA SER A 555 -12.72 -1.27 52.41
C SER A 555 -13.53 -0.40 51.43
N ARG A 556 -14.65 0.01 51.96
CA ARG A 556 -15.63 0.91 51.37
C ARG A 556 -15.06 2.29 51.15
N SER A 557 -15.28 2.85 49.97
CA SER A 557 -15.57 4.28 49.85
C SER A 557 -16.53 4.53 48.69
N ARG A 558 -17.70 4.95 49.10
CA ARG A 558 -18.81 5.43 48.28
C ARG A 558 -18.41 6.79 47.68
N VAL A 559 -18.44 6.95 46.39
CA VAL A 559 -18.54 8.29 45.79
C VAL A 559 -19.90 8.44 45.12
N VAL A 560 -20.68 9.34 45.73
CA VAL A 560 -21.99 9.80 45.28
C VAL A 560 -21.75 10.89 44.24
N VAL A 561 -22.28 10.73 43.07
CA VAL A 561 -22.37 11.82 42.07
C VAL A 561 -23.71 12.50 42.26
N SER A 562 -23.71 13.75 42.73
CA SER A 562 -24.87 14.63 42.70
C SER A 562 -24.65 15.76 41.70
N HIS A 563 -25.58 15.88 40.77
CA HIS A 563 -25.77 17.09 39.97
C HIS A 563 -26.36 18.18 40.83
N GLN A 564 -25.80 19.40 40.79
CA GLN A 564 -26.59 20.63 40.99
C GLN A 564 -25.96 21.82 40.27
N HIS A 565 -26.79 22.48 39.49
CA HIS A 565 -26.66 23.84 38.99
C HIS A 565 -26.67 24.87 40.11
N ARG A 566 -25.87 25.94 40.03
CA ARG A 566 -26.26 27.33 40.25
C ARG A 566 -25.05 28.28 40.14
N SER A 567 -25.23 29.35 39.41
CA SER A 567 -24.49 30.61 39.47
C SER A 567 -25.24 31.62 40.35
N PRO A 568 -24.82 32.91 40.45
CA PRO A 568 -23.60 33.48 40.98
C PRO A 568 -23.90 34.42 42.16
N HIS A 569 -22.96 34.95 42.91
CA HIS A 569 -22.85 36.33 43.44
C HIS A 569 -21.61 36.49 44.35
N ASP A 570 -20.89 37.49 44.05
CA ASP A 570 -20.20 38.61 44.72
C ASP A 570 -19.56 38.43 46.12
N ASP A 571 -18.47 39.12 46.20
CA ASP A 571 -17.83 39.99 47.22
C ASP A 571 -16.57 39.43 47.93
N ASP A 572 -15.47 40.04 47.56
CA ASP A 572 -14.66 41.06 48.23
C ASP A 572 -13.48 40.58 49.14
N ASP A 573 -12.39 41.22 48.90
CA ASP A 573 -11.35 41.82 49.78
C ASP A 573 -10.07 41.05 50.06
N GLY A 574 -8.97 41.69 49.68
CA GLY A 574 -7.79 41.82 50.54
C GLY A 574 -6.45 41.32 50.01
N GLY A 575 -5.71 42.14 49.31
CA GLY A 575 -4.37 42.49 49.74
C GLY A 575 -3.14 41.88 49.04
N SER A 576 -2.55 42.72 48.19
CA SER A 576 -1.12 43.16 48.26
C SER A 576 -0.03 42.22 47.74
N ASP A 577 0.54 42.62 46.73
CA ASP A 577 1.82 43.25 46.33
C ASP A 577 2.85 42.44 45.55
N ARG A 578 3.18 43.05 44.45
CA ARG A 578 4.45 43.35 43.76
C ARG A 578 4.98 42.38 42.71
N GLU A 579 5.03 42.88 41.64
CA GLU A 579 5.90 43.49 40.64
C GLU A 579 6.12 42.62 39.38
N GLY A 580 5.73 43.27 38.28
CA GLY A 580 5.93 42.83 36.91
C GLY A 580 7.37 43.11 36.40
N PRO A 581 7.66 43.26 35.10
CA PRO A 581 6.73 43.63 34.00
C PRO A 581 6.91 42.88 32.64
N SER A 582 5.91 43.09 31.82
CA SER A 582 5.86 43.46 30.39
C SER A 582 6.34 42.46 29.35
N ALA A 583 5.66 42.22 28.35
CA ALA A 583 4.87 42.74 27.24
C ALA A 583 5.20 41.82 26.06
N SER A 584 4.43 41.58 25.09
CA SER A 584 3.43 42.27 24.29
C SER A 584 2.77 41.26 23.34
N SER A 585 1.48 41.45 23.11
CA SER A 585 0.68 40.70 22.11
C SER A 585 0.73 41.41 20.74
N PRO A 586 0.41 40.71 19.64
CA PRO A 586 0.40 41.26 18.29
C PRO A 586 -0.97 41.82 17.89
N PRO A 587 -1.06 42.67 16.87
CA PRO A 587 -2.34 43.20 16.41
C PRO A 587 -2.92 42.40 15.23
N ALA A 588 -4.23 42.57 15.11
CA ALA A 588 -5.16 41.96 14.19
C ALA A 588 -5.10 42.51 12.76
N SER A 589 -5.64 41.72 11.86
CA SER A 589 -5.94 41.97 10.45
C SER A 589 -6.98 43.08 10.23
N PRO A 590 -7.05 43.65 9.03
CA PRO A 590 -8.35 43.94 8.43
C PRO A 590 -8.52 43.39 6.99
N SER A 591 -9.67 42.85 6.67
CA SER A 591 -10.33 42.83 5.37
C SER A 591 -11.34 44.02 5.38
N PRO A 592 -12.06 44.35 4.29
CA PRO A 592 -12.08 43.95 2.89
C PRO A 592 -12.27 45.16 1.91
N GLY A 593 -12.38 44.86 0.61
CA GLY A 593 -12.86 45.83 -0.36
C GLY A 593 -13.06 45.26 -1.75
N SER A 594 -14.31 45.13 -2.11
CA SER A 594 -14.82 44.79 -3.43
C SER A 594 -14.52 45.87 -4.48
N SER A 595 -14.25 45.49 -5.72
CA SER A 595 -14.90 46.13 -6.88
C SER A 595 -14.69 45.35 -8.17
N VAL A 596 -15.77 45.25 -8.86
CA VAL A 596 -16.06 44.67 -10.19
C VAL A 596 -15.45 45.59 -11.26
N THR A 597 -14.86 45.03 -12.33
CA THR A 597 -15.11 45.46 -13.71
C THR A 597 -14.69 44.41 -14.71
N SER A 598 -15.58 44.18 -15.62
CA SER A 598 -15.54 43.42 -16.87
C SER A 598 -14.67 44.07 -17.94
N SER A 599 -14.04 43.25 -18.82
CA SER A 599 -13.90 43.51 -20.27
C SER A 599 -13.21 42.30 -20.94
N ALA A 600 -13.87 41.58 -21.69
CA ALA A 600 -14.02 41.33 -23.11
C ALA A 600 -12.73 41.09 -23.93
N CYS A 601 -12.71 39.89 -24.51
CA CYS A 601 -12.28 39.47 -25.86
C CYS A 601 -11.13 40.15 -26.58
N THR A 602 -10.15 39.35 -26.99
CA THR A 602 -9.86 39.16 -28.42
C THR A 602 -8.80 38.08 -28.65
N SER A 603 -9.10 37.15 -29.49
CA SER A 603 -8.17 36.22 -30.14
C SER A 603 -7.47 36.87 -31.31
N PRO A 604 -6.28 36.44 -31.69
CA PRO A 604 -5.92 36.37 -33.09
C PRO A 604 -5.49 34.98 -33.51
N GLN A 605 -5.92 34.61 -34.72
CA GLN A 605 -5.51 33.45 -35.51
C GLN A 605 -4.35 33.83 -36.48
N PRO A 606 -3.84 32.88 -37.34
CA PRO A 606 -2.51 32.33 -37.22
C PRO A 606 -1.57 32.82 -38.37
N GLY A 607 -0.28 32.86 -38.05
CA GLY A 607 0.78 33.12 -39.03
C GLY A 607 1.48 31.84 -39.47
N HIS A 608 1.68 31.71 -40.76
CA HIS A 608 2.45 30.73 -41.46
C HIS A 608 3.86 30.56 -40.94
N THR A 609 4.32 29.31 -40.75
CA THR A 609 5.74 29.01 -40.58
C THR A 609 6.17 27.88 -41.51
N GLN A 610 7.23 28.17 -42.21
CA GLN A 610 7.96 27.35 -43.16
C GLN A 610 8.64 26.16 -42.49
N SER A 611 8.73 25.03 -43.19
CA SER A 611 9.45 23.82 -42.84
C SER A 611 10.98 24.01 -43.01
N PRO A 612 11.81 23.38 -42.20
CA PRO A 612 13.26 23.36 -42.40
C PRO A 612 13.67 22.28 -43.43
N PRO A 613 14.84 22.46 -44.09
CA PRO A 613 15.31 21.58 -45.16
C PRO A 613 15.88 20.24 -44.65
N PRO A 614 15.97 19.21 -45.52
CA PRO A 614 16.51 17.89 -45.16
C PRO A 614 18.05 17.89 -45.07
N PRO A 615 18.63 16.96 -44.29
CA PRO A 615 20.10 16.84 -44.17
C PRO A 615 20.73 16.16 -45.42
N PRO A 616 22.03 16.39 -45.68
CA PRO A 616 22.69 15.87 -46.86
C PRO A 616 23.03 14.39 -46.77
N GLN A 617 22.90 13.70 -47.89
CA GLN A 617 23.31 12.33 -48.07
C GLN A 617 24.87 12.24 -48.09
N SER A 618 25.42 11.35 -47.30
CA SER A 618 26.84 10.98 -47.35
C SER A 618 27.05 9.90 -48.41
N ALA A 619 27.93 10.21 -49.34
CA ALA A 619 28.47 9.27 -50.31
C ALA A 619 29.44 8.28 -49.65
N SER A 620 29.39 7.06 -50.16
CA SER A 620 30.27 5.94 -49.88
C SER A 620 31.74 6.25 -50.23
N LEU A 621 32.60 5.89 -49.30
CA LEU A 621 33.83 5.10 -49.55
C LEU A 621 34.17 4.35 -48.28
#